data_b6b710868bde45a48cfab963f090191c
#
_entry.id   b6b710868bde45a48cfab963f090191c
#
_cell.length_a   1.000
_cell.length_b   1.000
_cell.length_c   1.000
_cell.angle_alpha   90.00
_cell.angle_beta   90.00
_cell.angle_gamma   90.00
#
_symmetry.space_group_name_H-M   'P 1'
#
loop_
_entity.id
_entity.type
_entity.pdbx_description
1 polymer ?
#
loop_
_entity_poly.entity_id
_entity_poly.type
_entity_poly.pdbx_seq_one_letter_code
_entity_poly.pdbx_strand_id
1 'polypeptide(L)'
;MNDRKRTKRLIALGVAAAVVVAAGAGFWVWHEQPSFCAAICHTPMDEYLETYEQEPGTTGVDKWGNEVSNTNAMLAVSHKAQGKDCMSCHVPTLSEQMSEGINWVTGNYVYPLEERDTDMLTEARGLDGDEFCLNESCHNLTRDDLVKATSGMEFNPHKAQHGEIECSECHKAHRASVMYCTQCHSEAEVPEGWLTVAEANKLSTAA
;
A
#
# COMPACT_ATOMS: atom_id res chain seq x y z
N MET A 1 39.04 -37.36 28.97
CA MET A 1 38.40 -37.67 27.66
C MET A 1 37.01 -37.03 27.50
N ASN A 2 36.45 -36.44 28.55
CA ASN A 2 35.09 -35.85 28.53
C ASN A 2 35.04 -34.38 28.03
N ASP A 3 36.05 -33.57 28.33
CA ASP A 3 36.04 -32.13 28.03
C ASP A 3 36.10 -31.82 26.52
N ARG A 4 36.88 -32.59 25.76
CA ARG A 4 36.98 -32.38 24.30
C ARG A 4 35.64 -32.66 23.57
N LYS A 5 34.85 -33.61 24.08
CA LYS A 5 33.52 -33.91 23.54
C LYS A 5 32.52 -32.82 23.92
N ARG A 6 32.62 -32.28 25.13
CA ARG A 6 31.80 -31.17 25.64
C ARG A 6 32.07 -29.90 24.83
N THR A 7 33.33 -29.55 24.62
CA THR A 7 33.73 -28.40 23.81
C THR A 7 33.21 -28.51 22.37
N LYS A 8 33.34 -29.67 21.71
CA LYS A 8 32.81 -29.87 20.36
C LYS A 8 31.29 -29.74 20.31
N ARG A 9 30.55 -30.21 21.31
CA ARG A 9 29.10 -30.06 21.41
C ARG A 9 28.71 -28.59 21.60
N LEU A 10 29.40 -27.83 22.44
CA LEU A 10 29.16 -26.40 22.64
C LEU A 10 29.44 -25.60 21.39
N ILE A 11 30.52 -25.90 20.67
CA ILE A 11 30.82 -25.28 19.38
C ILE A 11 29.71 -25.59 18.35
N ALA A 12 29.28 -26.85 18.25
CA ALA A 12 28.23 -27.26 17.34
C ALA A 12 26.89 -26.55 17.64
N LEU A 13 26.54 -26.44 18.93
CA LEU A 13 25.35 -25.70 19.37
C LEU A 13 25.47 -24.22 19.07
N GLY A 14 26.65 -23.62 19.31
CA GLY A 14 26.88 -22.22 18.96
C GLY A 14 26.77 -21.94 17.47
N VAL A 15 27.35 -22.83 16.64
CA VAL A 15 27.21 -22.73 15.18
C VAL A 15 25.75 -22.90 14.74
N ALA A 16 25.04 -23.89 15.29
CA ALA A 16 23.63 -24.11 14.97
C ALA A 16 22.78 -22.88 15.36
N ALA A 17 23.01 -22.33 16.55
CA ALA A 17 22.33 -21.10 16.99
C ALA A 17 22.62 -19.91 16.06
N ALA A 18 23.89 -19.74 15.67
CA ALA A 18 24.27 -18.66 14.72
C ALA A 18 23.60 -18.82 13.34
N VAL A 19 23.50 -20.06 12.84
CA VAL A 19 22.80 -20.35 11.57
C VAL A 19 21.31 -20.05 11.69
N VAL A 20 20.65 -20.42 12.79
CA VAL A 20 19.24 -20.13 13.02
C VAL A 20 18.99 -18.63 13.09
N VAL A 21 19.84 -17.88 13.80
CA VAL A 21 19.73 -16.41 13.87
C VAL A 21 19.93 -15.77 12.50
N ALA A 22 20.95 -16.22 11.74
CA ALA A 22 21.20 -15.68 10.41
C ALA A 22 20.06 -16.00 9.43
N ALA A 23 19.52 -17.22 9.48
CA ALA A 23 18.37 -17.61 8.67
C ALA A 23 17.11 -16.81 9.04
N GLY A 24 16.86 -16.62 10.33
CA GLY A 24 15.75 -15.79 10.82
C GLY A 24 15.86 -14.33 10.39
N ALA A 25 17.06 -13.74 10.50
CA ALA A 25 17.31 -12.39 10.04
C ALA A 25 17.14 -12.27 8.51
N GLY A 26 17.67 -13.23 7.75
CA GLY A 26 17.50 -13.27 6.30
C GLY A 26 16.04 -13.42 5.87
N PHE A 27 15.29 -14.28 6.56
CA PHE A 27 13.84 -14.42 6.35
C PHE A 27 13.10 -13.11 6.63
N TRP A 28 13.41 -12.43 7.74
CA TRP A 28 12.80 -11.15 8.10
C TRP A 28 13.05 -10.09 7.04
N VAL A 29 14.30 -9.94 6.57
CA VAL A 29 14.63 -9.00 5.50
C VAL A 29 13.88 -9.33 4.21
N TRP A 30 13.75 -10.60 3.86
CA TRP A 30 13.00 -11.02 2.67
C TRP A 30 11.49 -10.79 2.83
N HIS A 31 10.94 -11.01 4.03
CA HIS A 31 9.54 -10.78 4.35
C HIS A 31 9.08 -9.33 4.08
N GLU A 32 9.99 -8.36 4.23
CA GLU A 32 9.73 -6.94 3.95
C GLU A 32 9.78 -6.60 2.45
N GLN A 33 10.11 -7.55 1.58
CA GLN A 33 10.26 -7.31 0.13
C GLN A 33 9.02 -7.71 -0.66
N PRO A 34 8.67 -6.98 -1.74
CA PRO A 34 7.58 -7.37 -2.65
C PRO A 34 7.70 -8.80 -3.16
N SER A 35 8.93 -9.30 -3.35
CA SER A 35 9.21 -10.67 -3.77
C SER A 35 8.74 -11.75 -2.79
N PHE A 36 8.58 -11.42 -1.50
CA PHE A 36 7.97 -12.33 -0.53
C PHE A 36 6.48 -12.49 -0.79
N CYS A 37 5.77 -11.38 -0.99
CA CYS A 37 4.34 -11.40 -1.31
C CYS A 37 4.07 -12.17 -2.60
N ALA A 38 4.90 -11.96 -3.63
CA ALA A 38 4.83 -12.68 -4.90
C ALA A 38 5.08 -14.19 -4.76
N ALA A 39 6.01 -14.61 -3.89
CA ALA A 39 6.39 -16.01 -3.75
C ALA A 39 5.47 -16.80 -2.80
N ILE A 40 4.98 -16.17 -1.74
CA ILE A 40 4.24 -16.85 -0.67
C ILE A 40 2.73 -16.62 -0.81
N CYS A 41 2.29 -15.38 -0.97
CA CYS A 41 0.88 -15.00 -0.99
C CYS A 41 0.37 -14.66 -2.40
N HIS A 42 1.00 -15.18 -3.46
CA HIS A 42 0.77 -14.78 -4.85
C HIS A 42 -0.71 -14.67 -5.24
N THR A 43 -1.54 -15.67 -4.95
CA THR A 43 -2.94 -15.67 -5.40
C THR A 43 -3.71 -14.42 -4.97
N PRO A 44 -3.74 -14.00 -3.67
CA PRO A 44 -4.45 -12.78 -3.28
C PRO A 44 -3.66 -11.50 -3.59
N MET A 45 -2.39 -11.59 -4.02
CA MET A 45 -1.52 -10.43 -4.23
C MET A 45 -1.21 -10.14 -5.72
N ASP A 46 -1.56 -11.04 -6.64
CA ASP A 46 -1.16 -10.92 -8.05
C ASP A 46 -1.62 -9.59 -8.66
N GLU A 47 -2.86 -9.17 -8.47
CA GLU A 47 -3.38 -7.91 -9.04
C GLU A 47 -2.69 -6.67 -8.42
N TYR A 48 -2.36 -6.72 -7.13
CA TYR A 48 -1.67 -5.63 -6.43
C TYR A 48 -0.20 -5.54 -6.84
N LEU A 49 0.45 -6.68 -7.05
CA LEU A 49 1.82 -6.74 -7.57
C LEU A 49 1.88 -6.21 -9.00
N GLU A 50 0.92 -6.58 -9.84
CA GLU A 50 0.82 -6.08 -11.21
C GLU A 50 0.70 -4.55 -11.23
N THR A 51 -0.16 -3.96 -10.41
CA THR A 51 -0.26 -2.49 -10.32
C THR A 51 1.03 -1.84 -9.79
N TYR A 52 1.66 -2.44 -8.78
CA TYR A 52 2.90 -1.92 -8.21
C TYR A 52 4.08 -1.97 -9.18
N GLU A 53 4.17 -3.01 -10.04
CA GLU A 53 5.30 -3.22 -10.95
C GLU A 53 5.25 -2.35 -12.22
N GLN A 54 4.16 -1.61 -12.46
CA GLN A 54 4.00 -0.78 -13.65
C GLN A 54 4.97 0.40 -13.69
N GLU A 55 5.29 0.84 -14.89
CA GLU A 55 6.17 1.99 -15.13
C GLU A 55 5.40 3.30 -14.96
N PRO A 56 5.98 4.30 -14.25
CA PRO A 56 5.36 5.60 -14.07
C PRO A 56 5.09 6.34 -15.38
N GLY A 57 3.95 7.03 -15.47
CA GLY A 57 3.64 7.90 -16.61
C GLY A 57 3.27 7.16 -17.90
N THR A 58 2.97 5.88 -17.82
CA THR A 58 2.53 5.07 -18.97
C THR A 58 1.03 4.72 -18.84
N THR A 59 0.45 4.18 -19.90
CA THR A 59 -0.83 3.50 -19.83
C THR A 59 -0.63 2.13 -19.16
N GLY A 60 -1.54 1.79 -18.23
CA GLY A 60 -1.49 0.54 -17.49
C GLY A 60 -2.86 0.03 -17.12
N VAL A 61 -2.93 -0.81 -16.08
CA VAL A 61 -4.18 -1.38 -15.57
C VAL A 61 -4.28 -1.21 -14.06
N ASP A 62 -5.50 -1.11 -13.56
CA ASP A 62 -5.77 -1.14 -12.11
C ASP A 62 -5.88 -2.59 -11.60
N LYS A 63 -6.09 -2.74 -10.28
CA LYS A 63 -6.22 -4.05 -9.63
C LYS A 63 -7.43 -4.89 -10.09
N TRP A 64 -8.32 -4.33 -10.89
CA TRP A 64 -9.46 -5.03 -11.48
C TRP A 64 -9.33 -5.19 -13.00
N GLY A 65 -8.16 -4.85 -13.56
CA GLY A 65 -7.89 -4.93 -14.99
C GLY A 65 -8.47 -3.80 -15.83
N ASN A 66 -8.99 -2.72 -15.22
CA ASN A 66 -9.43 -1.56 -15.98
C ASN A 66 -8.23 -0.75 -16.46
N GLU A 67 -8.31 -0.20 -17.67
CA GLU A 67 -7.27 0.65 -18.22
C GLU A 67 -7.10 1.94 -17.39
N VAL A 68 -5.86 2.27 -17.09
CA VAL A 68 -5.44 3.54 -16.48
C VAL A 68 -4.57 4.28 -17.48
N SER A 69 -5.03 5.42 -17.97
CA SER A 69 -4.36 6.16 -19.04
C SER A 69 -3.00 6.73 -18.65
N ASN A 70 -2.80 7.01 -17.35
CA ASN A 70 -1.52 7.44 -16.79
C ASN A 70 -1.35 6.81 -15.40
N THR A 71 -0.41 5.88 -15.28
CA THR A 71 -0.13 5.13 -14.06
C THR A 71 0.32 5.99 -12.87
N ASN A 72 0.77 7.24 -13.10
CA ASN A 72 1.03 8.20 -12.01
C ASN A 72 -0.23 8.53 -11.19
N ALA A 73 -1.42 8.26 -11.72
CA ALA A 73 -2.68 8.38 -10.99
C ALA A 73 -2.86 7.31 -9.89
N MET A 74 -2.01 6.30 -9.86
CA MET A 74 -1.98 5.27 -8.81
C MET A 74 -0.85 5.54 -7.83
N LEU A 75 -1.18 5.66 -6.52
CA LEU A 75 -0.17 5.93 -5.50
C LEU A 75 0.89 4.82 -5.40
N ALA A 76 0.53 3.55 -5.62
CA ALA A 76 1.47 2.44 -5.60
C ALA A 76 2.62 2.65 -6.60
N VAL A 77 2.31 3.11 -7.82
CA VAL A 77 3.29 3.37 -8.87
C VAL A 77 4.15 4.60 -8.55
N SER A 78 3.50 5.72 -8.19
CA SER A 78 4.21 6.97 -7.92
C SER A 78 5.09 6.88 -6.67
N HIS A 79 4.69 6.11 -5.64
CA HIS A 79 5.50 5.89 -4.44
C HIS A 79 6.63 4.89 -4.68
N LYS A 80 6.41 3.82 -5.46
CA LYS A 80 7.49 2.92 -5.91
C LYS A 80 8.61 3.68 -6.62
N ALA A 81 8.25 4.61 -7.50
CA ALA A 81 9.24 5.45 -8.18
C ALA A 81 10.12 6.29 -7.23
N GLN A 82 9.66 6.47 -5.99
CA GLN A 82 10.39 7.15 -4.91
C GLN A 82 11.02 6.18 -3.90
N GLY A 83 11.08 4.90 -4.23
CA GLY A 83 11.72 3.85 -3.42
C GLY A 83 10.87 3.37 -2.24
N LYS A 84 9.55 3.61 -2.25
CA LYS A 84 8.62 3.04 -1.25
C LYS A 84 8.19 1.66 -1.68
N ASP A 85 8.15 0.74 -0.74
CA ASP A 85 7.69 -0.63 -0.93
C ASP A 85 6.28 -0.86 -0.33
N CYS A 86 5.79 -2.08 -0.42
CA CYS A 86 4.47 -2.45 0.11
C CYS A 86 4.34 -2.13 1.60
N MET A 87 5.39 -2.45 2.38
CA MET A 87 5.38 -2.26 3.83
C MET A 87 5.52 -0.80 4.26
N SER A 88 5.82 0.10 3.33
CA SER A 88 5.79 1.54 3.59
C SER A 88 4.35 2.06 3.79
N CYS A 89 3.37 1.40 3.19
CA CYS A 89 1.94 1.73 3.31
C CYS A 89 1.18 0.67 4.11
N HIS A 90 1.45 -0.62 3.85
CA HIS A 90 0.88 -1.71 4.62
C HIS A 90 1.70 -1.95 5.87
N VAL A 91 1.25 -1.43 7.00
CA VAL A 91 1.96 -1.47 8.29
C VAL A 91 1.26 -2.39 9.30
N PRO A 92 1.06 -3.69 8.99
CA PRO A 92 0.32 -4.59 9.84
C PRO A 92 1.01 -4.78 11.19
N THR A 93 0.22 -4.99 12.22
CA THR A 93 0.73 -5.44 13.52
C THR A 93 1.19 -6.89 13.44
N LEU A 94 2.01 -7.33 14.38
CA LEU A 94 2.45 -8.73 14.43
C LEU A 94 1.27 -9.71 14.53
N SER A 95 0.22 -9.35 15.24
CA SER A 95 -1.00 -10.17 15.36
C SER A 95 -1.74 -10.31 14.04
N GLU A 96 -1.80 -9.26 13.23
CA GLU A 96 -2.38 -9.30 11.88
C GLU A 96 -1.55 -10.18 10.96
N GLN A 97 -0.23 -10.00 10.92
CA GLN A 97 0.66 -10.83 10.11
C GLN A 97 0.53 -12.32 10.45
N MET A 98 0.44 -12.65 11.75
CA MET A 98 0.23 -14.03 12.19
C MET A 98 -1.15 -14.57 11.75
N SER A 99 -2.19 -13.76 11.88
CA SER A 99 -3.55 -14.14 11.46
C SER A 99 -3.62 -14.35 9.95
N GLU A 100 -3.07 -13.44 9.17
CA GLU A 100 -3.02 -13.54 7.70
C GLU A 100 -2.23 -14.77 7.26
N GLY A 101 -1.07 -15.04 7.88
CA GLY A 101 -0.29 -16.24 7.60
C GLY A 101 -1.04 -17.53 7.90
N ILE A 102 -1.79 -17.60 9.01
CA ILE A 102 -2.63 -18.75 9.36
C ILE A 102 -3.77 -18.89 8.35
N ASN A 103 -4.47 -17.81 8.03
CA ASN A 103 -5.56 -17.82 7.06
C ASN A 103 -5.08 -18.26 5.68
N TRP A 104 -3.91 -17.81 5.24
CA TRP A 104 -3.31 -18.24 3.99
C TRP A 104 -3.00 -19.75 3.98
N VAL A 105 -2.31 -20.26 5.00
CA VAL A 105 -1.94 -21.69 5.08
C VAL A 105 -3.18 -22.60 5.17
N THR A 106 -4.24 -22.13 5.83
CA THR A 106 -5.49 -22.91 5.98
C THR A 106 -6.49 -22.72 4.84
N GLY A 107 -6.21 -21.82 3.88
CA GLY A 107 -7.10 -21.47 2.80
C GLY A 107 -8.32 -20.63 3.22
N ASN A 108 -8.24 -19.99 4.37
CA ASN A 108 -9.33 -19.21 4.99
C ASN A 108 -9.24 -17.70 4.70
N TYR A 109 -8.59 -17.31 3.61
CA TYR A 109 -8.53 -15.91 3.18
C TYR A 109 -9.69 -15.57 2.24
N VAL A 110 -10.09 -14.30 2.24
CA VAL A 110 -11.10 -13.77 1.32
C VAL A 110 -10.42 -13.42 -0.01
N TYR A 111 -11.00 -13.89 -1.12
CA TYR A 111 -10.54 -13.56 -2.46
C TYR A 111 -11.73 -13.53 -3.44
N PRO A 112 -11.89 -12.49 -4.28
CA PRO A 112 -11.05 -11.28 -4.36
C PRO A 112 -11.11 -10.45 -3.06
N LEU A 113 -10.03 -9.68 -2.83
CA LEU A 113 -9.94 -8.84 -1.63
C LEU A 113 -10.89 -7.64 -1.74
N GLU A 114 -11.58 -7.32 -0.65
CA GLU A 114 -12.39 -6.12 -0.56
C GLU A 114 -11.52 -4.86 -0.55
N GLU A 115 -11.99 -3.80 -1.21
CA GLU A 115 -11.33 -2.50 -1.12
C GLU A 115 -11.50 -1.92 0.28
N ARG A 116 -10.41 -1.45 0.86
CA ARG A 116 -10.38 -0.77 2.15
C ARG A 116 -9.93 0.67 1.96
N ASP A 117 -10.50 1.58 2.74
CA ASP A 117 -9.98 2.93 2.90
C ASP A 117 -8.74 2.94 3.80
N THR A 118 -8.16 4.12 3.99
CA THR A 118 -6.95 4.26 4.79
C THR A 118 -7.23 4.02 6.27
N ASP A 119 -8.38 4.44 6.80
CA ASP A 119 -8.76 4.22 8.19
C ASP A 119 -8.86 2.73 8.51
N MET A 120 -9.53 1.96 7.66
CA MET A 120 -9.61 0.50 7.79
C MET A 120 -8.23 -0.18 7.70
N LEU A 121 -7.30 0.41 6.93
CA LEU A 121 -5.93 -0.11 6.80
C LEU A 121 -5.09 0.18 8.06
N THR A 122 -5.37 1.27 8.77
CA THR A 122 -4.58 1.75 9.92
C THR A 122 -5.28 1.53 11.28
N GLU A 123 -6.50 1.01 11.29
CA GLU A 123 -7.34 0.79 12.48
C GLU A 123 -6.61 0.03 13.61
N ALA A 124 -5.91 -1.05 13.26
CA ALA A 124 -5.18 -1.85 14.23
C ALA A 124 -4.04 -1.10 14.95
N ARG A 125 -3.60 0.02 14.38
CA ARG A 125 -2.59 0.92 14.97
C ARG A 125 -3.22 2.13 15.65
N GLY A 126 -4.52 2.33 15.53
CA GLY A 126 -5.24 3.48 16.07
C GLY A 126 -4.80 4.81 15.44
N LEU A 127 -4.42 4.79 14.16
CA LEU A 127 -4.06 5.97 13.37
C LEU A 127 -5.25 6.35 12.50
N ASP A 128 -5.52 7.66 12.44
CA ASP A 128 -6.39 8.27 11.45
C ASP A 128 -5.76 8.20 10.07
N GLY A 129 -6.56 8.00 9.01
CA GLY A 129 -6.06 7.86 7.64
C GLY A 129 -5.29 9.08 7.15
N ASP A 130 -5.71 10.27 7.55
CA ASP A 130 -5.01 11.51 7.21
C ASP A 130 -3.69 11.64 7.98
N GLU A 131 -3.64 11.29 9.27
CA GLU A 131 -2.41 11.26 10.07
C GLU A 131 -1.40 10.25 9.51
N PHE A 132 -1.90 9.16 8.96
CA PHE A 132 -1.05 8.18 8.29
C PHE A 132 -0.33 8.77 7.06
N CYS A 133 -0.98 9.62 6.31
CA CYS A 133 -0.40 10.29 5.15
C CYS A 133 0.41 11.54 5.53
N LEU A 134 -0.17 12.41 6.39
CA LEU A 134 0.38 13.71 6.77
C LEU A 134 1.22 13.60 8.05
N ASN A 135 2.40 13.02 7.95
CA ASN A 135 3.35 12.90 9.06
C ASN A 135 4.79 13.22 8.60
N GLU A 136 5.68 13.41 9.58
CA GLU A 136 7.08 13.81 9.32
C GLU A 136 7.87 12.79 8.46
N SER A 137 7.47 11.52 8.45
CA SER A 137 8.17 10.46 7.72
C SER A 137 7.71 10.32 6.27
N CYS A 138 6.51 10.84 5.94
CA CYS A 138 5.88 10.72 4.63
C CYS A 138 5.64 12.11 4.02
N HIS A 139 4.47 12.71 4.27
CA HIS A 139 4.14 14.05 3.80
C HIS A 139 4.16 15.01 5.00
N ASN A 140 5.34 15.62 5.25
CA ASN A 140 5.50 16.62 6.30
C ASN A 140 4.85 17.95 5.89
N LEU A 141 3.53 17.94 5.72
CA LEU A 141 2.71 19.04 5.25
C LEU A 141 1.50 19.20 6.16
N THR A 142 1.05 20.44 6.29
CA THR A 142 -0.25 20.74 6.91
C THR A 142 -1.34 20.81 5.83
N ARG A 143 -2.61 20.75 6.23
CA ARG A 143 -3.73 21.00 5.32
C ARG A 143 -3.62 22.36 4.63
N ASP A 144 -3.16 23.40 5.34
CA ASP A 144 -2.92 24.73 4.78
C ASP A 144 -1.84 24.73 3.69
N ASP A 145 -0.82 23.89 3.81
CA ASP A 145 0.22 23.74 2.78
C ASP A 145 -0.34 23.05 1.53
N LEU A 146 -1.20 22.06 1.70
CA LEU A 146 -1.92 21.42 0.58
C LEU A 146 -2.84 22.40 -0.13
N VAL A 147 -3.59 23.23 0.62
CA VAL A 147 -4.44 24.31 0.05
C VAL A 147 -3.61 25.27 -0.78
N LYS A 148 -2.42 25.66 -0.31
CA LYS A 148 -1.50 26.52 -1.06
C LYS A 148 -0.96 25.85 -2.31
N ALA A 149 -0.58 24.56 -2.21
CA ALA A 149 -0.02 23.81 -3.33
C ALA A 149 -1.01 23.66 -4.49
N THR A 150 -2.31 23.60 -4.19
CA THR A 150 -3.39 23.47 -5.19
C THR A 150 -4.16 24.78 -5.44
N SER A 151 -3.61 25.92 -5.01
CA SER A 151 -4.28 27.23 -5.11
C SER A 151 -4.54 27.72 -6.54
N GLY A 152 -3.89 27.12 -7.54
CA GLY A 152 -4.13 27.40 -8.96
C GLY A 152 -5.37 26.72 -9.54
N MET A 153 -5.93 25.74 -8.85
CA MET A 153 -7.15 25.04 -9.29
C MET A 153 -8.39 25.86 -8.93
N GLU A 154 -9.35 25.98 -9.85
CA GLU A 154 -10.60 26.70 -9.60
C GLU A 154 -11.39 26.05 -8.45
N PHE A 155 -11.47 24.72 -8.46
CA PHE A 155 -12.00 23.92 -7.36
C PHE A 155 -10.83 23.34 -6.57
N ASN A 156 -10.34 24.08 -5.57
CA ASN A 156 -9.22 23.61 -4.75
C ASN A 156 -9.63 22.40 -3.91
N PRO A 157 -9.10 21.20 -4.19
CA PRO A 157 -9.55 19.96 -3.56
C PRO A 157 -9.21 19.85 -2.08
N HIS A 158 -8.20 20.60 -1.63
CA HIS A 158 -7.74 20.55 -0.23
C HIS A 158 -8.37 21.65 0.64
N LYS A 159 -9.17 22.56 0.03
CA LYS A 159 -9.89 23.60 0.77
C LYS A 159 -11.22 23.05 1.30
N ALA A 160 -11.34 22.97 2.61
CA ALA A 160 -12.50 22.39 3.31
C ALA A 160 -13.78 23.25 3.22
N GLN A 161 -14.29 23.54 2.02
CA GLN A 161 -15.51 24.32 1.82
C GLN A 161 -16.78 23.54 2.20
N HIS A 162 -16.72 22.22 2.12
CA HIS A 162 -17.83 21.29 2.43
C HIS A 162 -17.48 20.34 3.58
N GLY A 163 -16.52 20.69 4.40
CA GLY A 163 -15.87 19.81 5.39
C GLY A 163 -14.56 19.25 4.86
N GLU A 164 -13.73 18.74 5.75
CA GLU A 164 -12.50 18.04 5.37
C GLU A 164 -12.85 16.71 4.70
N ILE A 165 -12.18 16.44 3.59
CA ILE A 165 -12.30 15.19 2.84
C ILE A 165 -11.00 14.41 3.08
N GLU A 166 -11.12 13.14 3.42
CA GLU A 166 -9.97 12.27 3.65
C GLU A 166 -9.13 12.09 2.40
N CYS A 167 -7.82 11.94 2.58
CA CYS A 167 -6.88 11.74 1.48
C CYS A 167 -7.29 10.56 0.59
N SER A 168 -7.74 9.47 1.21
CA SER A 168 -8.14 8.24 0.54
C SER A 168 -9.38 8.36 -0.33
N GLU A 169 -10.22 9.38 -0.14
CA GLU A 169 -11.39 9.60 -1.00
C GLU A 169 -11.00 9.93 -2.43
N CYS A 170 -9.90 10.67 -2.59
CA CYS A 170 -9.38 11.07 -3.89
C CYS A 170 -8.19 10.23 -4.35
N HIS A 171 -7.18 10.08 -3.49
CA HIS A 171 -5.92 9.40 -3.78
C HIS A 171 -6.06 7.89 -3.61
N LYS A 172 -5.91 7.14 -4.69
CA LYS A 172 -6.08 5.68 -4.69
C LYS A 172 -4.75 4.97 -4.98
N ALA A 173 -4.49 3.87 -4.25
CA ALA A 173 -3.21 3.18 -4.34
C ALA A 173 -3.10 2.28 -5.59
N HIS A 174 -4.06 1.39 -5.77
CA HIS A 174 -4.04 0.33 -6.78
C HIS A 174 -5.11 0.48 -7.86
N ARG A 175 -5.64 1.66 -8.01
CA ARG A 175 -6.52 2.09 -9.09
C ARG A 175 -6.33 3.58 -9.38
N ALA A 176 -6.85 4.06 -10.47
CA ALA A 176 -6.79 5.49 -10.79
C ALA A 176 -7.44 6.31 -9.67
N SER A 177 -6.76 7.36 -9.25
CA SER A 177 -7.29 8.36 -8.32
C SER A 177 -8.50 9.07 -8.92
N VAL A 178 -9.37 9.59 -8.06
CA VAL A 178 -10.67 10.14 -8.46
C VAL A 178 -10.78 11.60 -8.03
N MET A 179 -11.15 12.47 -8.93
CA MET A 179 -11.47 13.86 -8.58
C MET A 179 -12.86 13.93 -7.93
N TYR A 180 -12.89 13.80 -6.61
CA TYR A 180 -14.12 13.70 -5.82
C TYR A 180 -15.07 14.89 -6.04
N CYS A 181 -14.53 16.09 -6.26
CA CYS A 181 -15.31 17.31 -6.54
C CYS A 181 -16.28 17.14 -7.73
N THR A 182 -15.94 16.25 -8.69
CA THR A 182 -16.78 16.01 -9.88
C THR A 182 -18.11 15.31 -9.56
N GLN A 183 -18.31 14.88 -8.31
CA GLN A 183 -19.61 14.39 -7.86
C GLN A 183 -20.71 15.47 -7.96
N CYS A 184 -20.34 16.72 -7.70
CA CYS A 184 -21.26 17.87 -7.75
C CYS A 184 -20.83 18.93 -8.76
N HIS A 185 -19.53 19.07 -9.03
CA HIS A 185 -18.93 20.07 -9.90
C HIS A 185 -18.38 19.39 -11.17
N SER A 186 -19.24 19.23 -12.18
CA SER A 186 -18.88 18.54 -13.43
C SER A 186 -17.77 19.24 -14.23
N GLU A 187 -17.54 20.52 -13.96
CA GLU A 187 -16.51 21.37 -14.56
C GLU A 187 -15.19 21.37 -13.77
N ALA A 188 -15.13 20.67 -12.65
CA ALA A 188 -13.88 20.58 -11.89
C ALA A 188 -12.75 19.95 -12.72
N GLU A 189 -11.58 20.60 -12.69
CA GLU A 189 -10.39 20.13 -13.39
C GLU A 189 -9.96 18.76 -12.86
N VAL A 190 -9.85 17.79 -13.77
CA VAL A 190 -9.42 16.42 -13.44
C VAL A 190 -7.95 16.28 -13.83
N PRO A 191 -7.05 15.93 -12.90
CA PRO A 191 -5.65 15.70 -13.20
C PRO A 191 -5.45 14.56 -14.23
N GLU A 192 -4.36 14.61 -14.95
CA GLU A 192 -4.04 13.60 -15.97
C GLU A 192 -4.02 12.18 -15.37
N GLY A 193 -4.74 11.28 -16.01
CA GLY A 193 -4.88 9.89 -15.57
C GLY A 193 -5.88 9.65 -14.46
N TRP A 194 -6.36 10.72 -13.80
CA TRP A 194 -7.40 10.60 -12.80
C TRP A 194 -8.77 10.43 -13.47
N LEU A 195 -9.75 10.02 -12.69
CA LEU A 195 -11.12 9.81 -13.14
C LEU A 195 -12.06 10.83 -12.50
N THR A 196 -13.13 11.13 -13.19
CA THR A 196 -14.33 11.69 -12.56
C THR A 196 -15.03 10.61 -11.72
N VAL A 197 -15.85 11.02 -10.76
CA VAL A 197 -16.70 10.07 -9.99
C VAL A 197 -17.62 9.28 -10.93
N ALA A 198 -18.15 9.93 -11.98
CA ALA A 198 -19.03 9.27 -12.95
C ALA A 198 -18.31 8.20 -13.81
N GLU A 199 -17.03 8.38 -14.10
CA GLU A 199 -16.20 7.41 -14.80
C GLU A 199 -15.84 6.26 -13.86
N ALA A 200 -15.37 6.56 -12.65
CA ALA A 200 -15.02 5.56 -11.65
C ALA A 200 -16.19 4.61 -11.34
N ASN A 201 -17.41 5.12 -11.26
CA ASN A 201 -18.61 4.33 -11.00
C ASN A 201 -19.02 3.41 -12.17
N LYS A 202 -18.43 3.56 -13.35
CA LYS A 202 -18.68 2.68 -14.51
C LYS A 202 -17.67 1.55 -14.64
N LEU A 203 -16.55 1.64 -13.91
CA LEU A 203 -15.50 0.64 -14.00
C LEU A 203 -15.94 -0.67 -13.33
N SER A 204 -15.39 -1.76 -13.83
CA SER A 204 -15.52 -3.05 -13.13
C SER A 204 -14.78 -2.98 -11.80
N THR A 205 -15.42 -3.50 -10.75
CA THR A 205 -14.81 -3.67 -9.42
C THR A 205 -14.71 -5.15 -9.03
N ALA A 206 -14.94 -6.05 -10.00
CA ALA A 206 -14.85 -7.49 -9.83
C ALA A 206 -13.58 -7.98 -10.54
N ALA A 207 -12.75 -8.75 -9.81
CA ALA A 207 -11.66 -9.54 -10.36
C ALA A 207 -12.17 -10.91 -10.84
#